data_5f8e86f3cd64aeca207d99f0be38d695
#
_entry.id   5f8e86f3cd64aeca207d99f0be38d695
#
_cell.length_a   1.000
_cell.length_b   1.000
_cell.length_c   1.000
_cell.angle_alpha   90.00
_cell.angle_beta   90.00
_cell.angle_gamma   90.00
#
_symmetry.space_group_name_H-M   'P 1'
#
loop_
_entity.id
_entity.type
_entity.pdbx_description
1 polymer ?
#
loop_
_entity_poly.entity_id
_entity_poly.type
_entity_poly.pdbx_seq_one_letter_code
_entity_poly.pdbx_strand_id
1 'polypeptide(L)'
;MIESADIYGIGFKVDDYCRMIERRGRKAATVRGVRYSVLRCSGWLEAHGVTDPEDVTPEDIATMAQRLGGKESSRRQAVSGFAGYMRWLTGKDVVGQARILWNPCGGERRTWITAEEYRRMMDASQPRERLMLALGATMGLRRAEMCALTLDDVRGGVVRIRGKGHGEGKEVPKPMSEAVRRELAGYLAVRPRSASEALLRSAKGGALDPGSVYWLVTRIGRSVGVEVSPHTLRRLYATTLADAGVPLETISRMMRHETPLTTMRCYLKADPRRMAEAQSKVDAVLALRGR
;
A
#
# COMPACT_ATOMS: atom_id res chain seq x y z
N MET A 1 17.05 -42.83 -30.72
CA MET A 1 16.00 -42.61 -29.73
C MET A 1 16.34 -41.28 -29.06
N ILE A 2 15.65 -40.25 -29.47
CA ILE A 2 15.76 -38.94 -28.83
C ILE A 2 14.81 -39.04 -27.64
N GLU A 3 15.35 -39.11 -26.42
CA GLU A 3 14.55 -38.95 -25.20
C GLU A 3 13.79 -37.63 -25.31
N SER A 4 12.49 -37.71 -25.17
CA SER A 4 11.62 -36.56 -25.08
C SER A 4 12.08 -35.74 -23.88
N ALA A 5 12.89 -34.70 -24.09
CA ALA A 5 13.09 -33.66 -23.13
C ALA A 5 11.70 -33.06 -22.90
N ASP A 6 11.09 -33.35 -21.74
CA ASP A 6 9.92 -32.67 -21.28
C ASP A 6 10.28 -31.18 -21.21
N ILE A 7 9.85 -30.43 -22.22
CA ILE A 7 10.06 -28.97 -22.28
C ILE A 7 9.17 -28.38 -21.23
N TYR A 8 9.68 -28.36 -20.02
CA TYR A 8 9.02 -27.61 -18.92
C TYR A 8 9.29 -26.11 -19.17
N GLY A 9 8.26 -25.35 -19.42
CA GLY A 9 8.37 -23.90 -19.56
C GLY A 9 8.99 -23.24 -18.32
N ILE A 10 9.44 -21.99 -18.42
CA ILE A 10 10.16 -21.25 -17.35
C ILE A 10 9.40 -21.29 -16.01
N GLY A 11 8.07 -21.30 -16.06
CA GLY A 11 7.20 -21.29 -14.86
C GLY A 11 6.96 -22.65 -14.20
N PHE A 12 7.56 -23.73 -14.63
CA PHE A 12 7.18 -25.10 -14.25
C PHE A 12 7.28 -25.43 -12.75
N LYS A 13 8.20 -24.82 -12.02
CA LYS A 13 8.36 -25.00 -10.56
C LYS A 13 7.75 -23.89 -9.71
N VAL A 14 6.84 -23.09 -10.25
CA VAL A 14 6.26 -21.96 -9.52
C VAL A 14 5.56 -22.39 -8.23
N ASP A 15 4.89 -23.54 -8.24
CA ASP A 15 4.18 -24.05 -7.05
C ASP A 15 5.15 -24.52 -5.95
N ASP A 16 6.29 -25.12 -6.33
CA ASP A 16 7.37 -25.51 -5.42
C ASP A 16 7.99 -24.26 -4.76
N TYR A 17 8.27 -23.26 -5.55
CA TYR A 17 8.77 -21.99 -5.06
C TYR A 17 7.78 -21.31 -4.12
N CYS A 18 6.50 -21.30 -4.47
CA CYS A 18 5.43 -20.76 -3.63
C CYS A 18 5.35 -21.49 -2.29
N ARG A 19 5.37 -22.83 -2.30
CA ARG A 19 5.41 -23.63 -1.06
C ARG A 19 6.65 -23.35 -0.21
N MET A 20 7.81 -23.19 -0.84
CA MET A 20 9.06 -22.85 -0.14
C MET A 20 8.98 -21.49 0.56
N ILE A 21 8.53 -20.43 -0.12
CA ILE A 21 8.42 -19.10 0.49
C ILE A 21 7.31 -19.02 1.54
N GLU A 22 6.27 -19.82 1.43
CA GLU A 22 5.21 -19.94 2.43
C GLU A 22 5.74 -20.60 3.72
N ARG A 23 6.50 -21.70 3.61
CA ARG A 23 7.19 -22.35 4.74
C ARG A 23 8.20 -21.41 5.43
N ARG A 24 8.76 -20.44 4.72
CA ARG A 24 9.61 -19.37 5.26
C ARG A 24 8.81 -18.22 5.90
N GLY A 25 7.51 -18.39 6.13
CA GLY A 25 6.65 -17.44 6.84
C GLY A 25 6.13 -16.28 5.96
N ARG A 26 6.21 -16.37 4.63
CA ARG A 26 5.60 -15.35 3.77
C ARG A 26 4.08 -15.45 3.80
N LYS A 27 3.41 -14.29 3.93
CA LYS A 27 1.93 -14.23 3.98
C LYS A 27 1.31 -14.70 2.66
N ALA A 28 0.17 -15.38 2.74
CA ALA A 28 -0.56 -15.89 1.57
C ALA A 28 -0.79 -14.85 0.46
N ALA A 29 -1.05 -13.58 0.81
CA ALA A 29 -1.19 -12.50 -0.17
C ALA A 29 0.13 -12.21 -0.93
N THR A 30 1.29 -12.33 -0.26
CA THR A 30 2.61 -12.19 -0.88
C THR A 30 2.88 -13.37 -1.81
N VAL A 31 2.59 -14.59 -1.37
CA VAL A 31 2.74 -15.82 -2.17
C VAL A 31 1.90 -15.74 -3.44
N ARG A 32 0.63 -15.34 -3.33
CA ARG A 32 -0.22 -15.11 -4.53
C ARG A 32 0.35 -14.06 -5.47
N GLY A 33 0.88 -12.95 -4.94
CA GLY A 33 1.51 -11.91 -5.75
C GLY A 33 2.76 -12.41 -6.48
N VAL A 34 3.60 -13.18 -5.82
CA VAL A 34 4.80 -13.81 -6.41
C VAL A 34 4.39 -14.81 -7.49
N ARG A 35 3.43 -15.69 -7.21
CA ARG A 35 2.91 -16.65 -8.18
C ARG A 35 2.44 -15.96 -9.47
N TYR A 36 1.62 -14.92 -9.31
CA TYR A 36 1.16 -14.12 -10.45
C TYR A 36 2.33 -13.49 -11.23
N SER A 37 3.33 -12.96 -10.53
CA SER A 37 4.52 -12.36 -11.14
C SER A 37 5.31 -13.38 -11.96
N VAL A 38 5.54 -14.57 -11.40
CA VAL A 38 6.27 -15.65 -12.07
C VAL A 38 5.53 -16.08 -13.34
N LEU A 39 4.26 -16.46 -13.21
CA LEU A 39 3.48 -16.93 -14.37
C LEU A 39 3.39 -15.87 -15.48
N ARG A 40 3.26 -14.61 -15.11
CA ARG A 40 3.18 -13.52 -16.08
C ARG A 40 4.50 -13.28 -16.81
N CYS A 41 5.63 -13.31 -16.10
CA CYS A 41 6.93 -13.12 -16.71
C CYS A 41 7.34 -14.34 -17.54
N SER A 42 7.14 -15.55 -17.01
CA SER A 42 7.42 -16.79 -17.74
C SER A 42 6.62 -16.89 -19.03
N GLY A 43 5.32 -16.67 -18.97
CA GLY A 43 4.46 -16.72 -20.16
C GLY A 43 4.85 -15.66 -21.22
N TRP A 44 5.37 -14.50 -20.80
CA TRP A 44 5.89 -13.52 -21.76
C TRP A 44 7.18 -14.01 -22.43
N LEU A 45 8.13 -14.55 -21.68
CA LEU A 45 9.40 -15.09 -22.21
C LEU A 45 9.15 -16.26 -23.16
N GLU A 46 8.31 -17.20 -22.75
CA GLU A 46 7.93 -18.37 -23.56
C GLU A 46 7.27 -17.97 -24.88
N ALA A 47 6.38 -16.96 -24.86
CA ALA A 47 5.76 -16.40 -26.05
C ALA A 47 6.75 -15.67 -26.98
N HIS A 48 7.97 -15.36 -26.50
CA HIS A 48 9.05 -14.75 -27.28
C HIS A 48 10.20 -15.72 -27.55
N GLY A 49 9.96 -17.03 -27.42
CA GLY A 49 10.88 -18.10 -27.84
C GLY A 49 11.90 -18.52 -26.78
N VAL A 50 11.84 -17.95 -25.55
CA VAL A 50 12.72 -18.36 -24.46
C VAL A 50 11.95 -19.34 -23.57
N THR A 51 12.23 -20.63 -23.68
CA THR A 51 11.51 -21.70 -22.98
C THR A 51 12.32 -22.39 -21.89
N ASP A 52 13.66 -22.35 -21.97
CA ASP A 52 14.53 -22.89 -20.95
C ASP A 52 14.93 -21.77 -19.97
N PRO A 53 14.74 -21.96 -18.65
CA PRO A 53 15.16 -20.98 -17.66
C PRO A 53 16.68 -20.71 -17.63
N GLU A 54 17.52 -21.67 -18.08
CA GLU A 54 18.97 -21.49 -18.15
C GLU A 54 19.39 -20.56 -19.29
N ASP A 55 18.57 -20.44 -20.33
CA ASP A 55 18.81 -19.60 -21.52
C ASP A 55 18.34 -18.14 -21.32
N VAL A 56 17.63 -17.84 -20.22
CA VAL A 56 17.17 -16.48 -19.94
C VAL A 56 18.34 -15.54 -19.75
N THR A 57 18.45 -14.53 -20.59
CA THR A 57 19.52 -13.52 -20.55
C THR A 57 19.08 -12.24 -19.86
N PRO A 58 20.03 -11.39 -19.39
CA PRO A 58 19.72 -10.05 -18.90
C PRO A 58 19.01 -9.15 -19.92
N GLU A 59 19.27 -9.34 -21.22
CA GLU A 59 18.66 -8.63 -22.34
C GLU A 59 17.18 -9.02 -22.50
N ASP A 60 16.86 -10.31 -22.34
CA ASP A 60 15.47 -10.78 -22.34
C ASP A 60 14.68 -10.16 -21.21
N ILE A 61 15.28 -10.10 -20.02
CA ILE A 61 14.66 -9.45 -18.86
C ILE A 61 14.44 -7.95 -19.09
N ALA A 62 15.41 -7.25 -19.66
CA ALA A 62 15.29 -5.82 -19.95
C ALA A 62 14.18 -5.56 -20.98
N THR A 63 14.13 -6.37 -22.05
CA THR A 63 13.10 -6.30 -23.10
C THR A 63 11.72 -6.61 -22.54
N MET A 64 11.60 -7.69 -21.78
CA MET A 64 10.36 -8.05 -21.07
C MET A 64 9.88 -6.93 -20.17
N ALA A 65 10.74 -6.35 -19.34
CA ALA A 65 10.40 -5.30 -18.41
C ALA A 65 9.79 -4.06 -19.10
N GLN A 66 10.22 -3.78 -20.33
CA GLN A 66 9.68 -2.66 -21.11
C GLN A 66 8.39 -3.02 -21.86
N ARG A 67 8.29 -4.23 -22.41
CA ARG A 67 7.20 -4.66 -23.30
C ARG A 67 6.08 -5.43 -22.62
N LEU A 68 6.29 -5.92 -21.40
CA LEU A 68 5.27 -6.59 -20.61
C LEU A 68 4.07 -5.68 -20.40
N GLY A 69 2.88 -6.06 -20.79
CA GLY A 69 1.66 -5.23 -20.74
C GLY A 69 1.40 -4.54 -19.41
N GLY A 70 0.55 -3.54 -19.39
CA GLY A 70 0.12 -2.83 -18.19
C GLY A 70 1.04 -1.68 -17.74
N LYS A 71 0.70 -1.07 -16.59
CA LYS A 71 1.42 0.10 -16.06
C LYS A 71 2.84 -0.28 -15.62
N GLU A 72 3.77 0.66 -15.72
CA GLU A 72 5.16 0.46 -15.30
C GLU A 72 5.30 -0.05 -13.86
N SER A 73 4.51 0.51 -12.93
CA SER A 73 4.51 0.03 -11.54
C SER A 73 4.14 -1.45 -11.39
N SER A 74 3.21 -1.94 -12.23
CA SER A 74 2.82 -3.35 -12.26
C SER A 74 3.90 -4.21 -12.92
N ARG A 75 4.59 -3.68 -13.93
CA ARG A 75 5.74 -4.35 -14.55
C ARG A 75 6.91 -4.47 -13.58
N ARG A 76 7.26 -3.38 -12.88
CA ARG A 76 8.28 -3.40 -11.81
C ARG A 76 7.97 -4.45 -10.75
N GLN A 77 6.73 -4.52 -10.31
CA GLN A 77 6.31 -5.51 -9.32
C GLN A 77 6.43 -6.94 -9.85
N ALA A 78 6.03 -7.17 -11.11
CA ALA A 78 6.15 -8.48 -11.74
C ALA A 78 7.62 -8.92 -11.85
N VAL A 79 8.48 -8.06 -12.38
CA VAL A 79 9.92 -8.33 -12.52
C VAL A 79 10.58 -8.56 -11.15
N SER A 80 10.24 -7.77 -10.14
CA SER A 80 10.74 -7.96 -8.77
C SER A 80 10.30 -9.29 -8.15
N GLY A 81 9.05 -9.71 -8.37
CA GLY A 81 8.56 -11.02 -7.91
C GLY A 81 9.21 -12.18 -8.67
N PHE A 82 9.51 -11.99 -9.94
CA PHE A 82 10.17 -12.99 -10.79
C PHE A 82 11.65 -13.18 -10.44
N ALA A 83 12.35 -12.12 -10.01
CA ALA A 83 13.78 -12.17 -9.68
C ALA A 83 14.12 -13.22 -8.62
N GLY A 84 13.32 -13.31 -7.55
CA GLY A 84 13.52 -14.31 -6.50
C GLY A 84 13.31 -15.74 -6.99
N TYR A 85 12.35 -15.93 -7.88
CA TYR A 85 12.08 -17.23 -8.51
C TYR A 85 13.25 -17.68 -9.41
N MET A 86 13.72 -16.82 -10.31
CA MET A 86 14.84 -17.13 -11.21
C MET A 86 16.11 -17.49 -10.44
N ARG A 87 16.45 -16.69 -9.42
CA ARG A 87 17.61 -17.00 -8.58
C ARG A 87 17.47 -18.33 -7.83
N TRP A 88 16.26 -18.67 -7.39
CA TRP A 88 16.00 -19.96 -6.75
C TRP A 88 16.08 -21.12 -7.74
N LEU A 89 15.59 -20.94 -8.97
CA LEU A 89 15.51 -21.97 -10.00
C LEU A 89 16.86 -22.28 -10.62
N THR A 90 17.62 -21.25 -11.01
CA THR A 90 18.87 -21.36 -11.78
C THR A 90 20.13 -21.06 -10.97
N GLY A 91 19.99 -20.51 -9.78
CA GLY A 91 21.14 -19.99 -9.01
C GLY A 91 21.71 -18.67 -9.53
N LYS A 92 21.26 -18.17 -10.68
CA LYS A 92 21.79 -16.97 -11.35
C LYS A 92 20.93 -15.73 -11.02
N ASP A 93 21.56 -14.56 -10.92
CA ASP A 93 20.86 -13.28 -10.71
C ASP A 93 20.68 -12.52 -12.04
N VAL A 94 20.07 -13.17 -13.02
CA VAL A 94 19.84 -12.59 -14.37
C VAL A 94 19.03 -11.29 -14.32
N VAL A 95 18.09 -11.19 -13.38
CA VAL A 95 17.25 -9.99 -13.21
C VAL A 95 18.04 -8.83 -12.59
N GLY A 96 18.92 -9.12 -11.62
CA GLY A 96 19.80 -8.10 -11.02
C GLY A 96 20.86 -7.58 -12.00
N GLN A 97 21.28 -8.39 -12.96
CA GLN A 97 22.23 -8.02 -14.03
C GLN A 97 21.55 -7.24 -15.16
N ALA A 98 20.23 -7.32 -15.31
CA ALA A 98 19.50 -6.65 -16.38
C ALA A 98 19.52 -5.12 -16.20
N ARG A 99 19.97 -4.38 -17.22
CA ARG A 99 19.94 -2.91 -17.25
C ARG A 99 18.53 -2.43 -17.64
N ILE A 100 17.61 -2.46 -16.69
CA ILE A 100 16.23 -2.05 -16.93
C ILE A 100 16.09 -0.54 -16.77
N LEU A 101 15.82 0.15 -17.86
CA LEU A 101 15.51 1.58 -17.84
C LEU A 101 14.06 1.77 -17.40
N TRP A 102 13.87 2.02 -16.14
CA TRP A 102 12.59 2.45 -15.62
C TRP A 102 12.46 3.97 -15.71
N ASN A 103 11.32 4.44 -16.18
CA ASN A 103 11.07 5.89 -16.17
C ASN A 103 11.04 6.38 -14.71
N PRO A 104 11.98 7.25 -14.28
CA PRO A 104 12.01 7.75 -12.91
C PRO A 104 10.79 8.61 -12.58
N CYS A 105 10.17 9.18 -13.60
CA CYS A 105 8.98 10.02 -13.55
C CYS A 105 7.80 9.29 -14.17
N GLY A 106 7.33 8.21 -13.58
CA GLY A 106 5.94 7.81 -13.80
C GLY A 106 5.09 9.02 -13.47
N GLY A 107 4.42 9.59 -14.51
CA GLY A 107 3.79 10.89 -14.51
C GLY A 107 3.20 11.30 -13.16
N GLU A 108 3.37 12.55 -12.78
CA GLU A 108 2.98 13.09 -11.47
C GLU A 108 1.48 12.91 -11.23
N ARG A 109 1.08 11.69 -10.85
CA ARG A 109 -0.26 11.51 -10.34
C ARG A 109 -0.37 12.28 -9.04
N ARG A 110 -1.30 13.18 -8.98
CA ARG A 110 -1.70 13.81 -7.73
C ARG A 110 -1.96 12.72 -6.70
N THR A 111 -1.15 12.68 -5.67
CA THR A 111 -1.18 11.64 -4.64
C THR A 111 -1.71 12.15 -3.31
N TRP A 112 -2.27 13.35 -3.29
CA TRP A 112 -2.86 14.02 -2.14
C TRP A 112 -4.21 14.59 -2.48
N ILE A 113 -5.03 14.81 -1.47
CA ILE A 113 -6.30 15.54 -1.53
C ILE A 113 -6.25 16.69 -0.54
N THR A 114 -7.02 17.73 -0.80
CA THR A 114 -7.16 18.89 0.10
C THR A 114 -8.18 18.61 1.20
N ALA A 115 -8.17 19.43 2.24
CA ALA A 115 -9.19 19.39 3.30
C ALA A 115 -10.60 19.66 2.74
N GLU A 116 -10.72 20.50 1.70
CA GLU A 116 -11.99 20.79 1.03
C GLU A 116 -12.52 19.57 0.27
N GLU A 117 -11.66 18.89 -0.50
CA GLU A 117 -12.01 17.65 -1.17
C GLU A 117 -12.42 16.56 -0.20
N TYR A 118 -11.71 16.45 0.93
CA TYR A 118 -12.09 15.51 1.99
C TYR A 118 -13.48 15.84 2.56
N ARG A 119 -13.80 17.12 2.82
CA ARG A 119 -15.14 17.54 3.29
C ARG A 119 -16.22 17.15 2.29
N ARG A 120 -16.05 17.47 1.00
CA ARG A 120 -17.00 17.06 -0.04
C ARG A 120 -17.25 15.55 -0.08
N MET A 121 -16.18 14.75 0.10
CA MET A 121 -16.29 13.29 0.21
C MET A 121 -17.10 12.87 1.44
N MET A 122 -16.85 13.49 2.59
CA MET A 122 -17.60 13.22 3.82
C MET A 122 -19.09 13.52 3.65
N ASP A 123 -19.42 14.64 3.02
CA ASP A 123 -20.82 15.07 2.81
C ASP A 123 -21.58 14.13 1.85
N ALA A 124 -20.90 13.58 0.85
CA ALA A 124 -21.46 12.62 -0.10
C ALA A 124 -21.51 11.17 0.43
N SER A 125 -21.14 10.92 1.69
CA SER A 125 -20.95 9.56 2.20
C SER A 125 -22.02 9.14 3.20
N GLN A 126 -22.38 7.84 3.17
CA GLN A 126 -23.21 7.19 4.18
C GLN A 126 -22.43 6.95 5.47
N PRO A 127 -23.09 6.69 6.63
CA PRO A 127 -22.39 6.59 7.93
C PRO A 127 -21.22 5.60 7.97
N ARG A 128 -21.33 4.43 7.35
CA ARG A 128 -20.21 3.47 7.27
C ARG A 128 -19.03 4.03 6.49
N GLU A 129 -19.30 4.69 5.40
CA GLU A 129 -18.29 5.26 4.50
C GLU A 129 -17.63 6.47 5.15
N ARG A 130 -18.38 7.30 5.87
CA ARG A 130 -17.87 8.42 6.70
C ARG A 130 -16.88 7.91 7.75
N LEU A 131 -17.21 6.82 8.46
CA LEU A 131 -16.30 6.20 9.41
C LEU A 131 -15.03 5.68 8.72
N MET A 132 -15.14 5.04 7.56
CA MET A 132 -13.98 4.59 6.77
C MET A 132 -13.06 5.76 6.38
N LEU A 133 -13.65 6.86 5.88
CA LEU A 133 -12.90 8.06 5.51
C LEU A 133 -12.20 8.67 6.73
N ALA A 134 -12.90 8.77 7.87
CA ALA A 134 -12.35 9.28 9.11
C ALA A 134 -11.18 8.41 9.62
N LEU A 135 -11.31 7.08 9.67
CA LEU A 135 -10.23 6.17 10.06
C LEU A 135 -8.99 6.33 9.18
N GLY A 136 -9.17 6.56 7.88
CA GLY A 136 -8.07 6.80 6.95
C GLY A 136 -7.41 8.16 7.11
N ALA A 137 -8.22 9.23 7.14
CA ALA A 137 -7.75 10.61 7.06
C ALA A 137 -7.36 11.23 8.42
N THR A 138 -7.91 10.75 9.54
CA THR A 138 -7.63 11.32 10.86
C THR A 138 -6.86 10.38 11.79
N MET A 139 -6.76 9.12 11.44
CA MET A 139 -5.96 8.14 12.20
C MET A 139 -4.93 7.39 11.34
N GLY A 140 -4.95 7.57 10.03
CA GLY A 140 -3.95 7.01 9.12
C GLY A 140 -3.99 5.49 9.00
N LEU A 141 -5.14 4.83 9.18
CA LEU A 141 -5.25 3.38 9.08
C LEU A 141 -5.05 2.90 7.63
N ARG A 142 -4.41 1.74 7.49
CA ARG A 142 -4.36 1.01 6.22
C ARG A 142 -5.70 0.31 5.97
N ARG A 143 -6.08 0.12 4.70
CA ARG A 143 -7.33 -0.57 4.33
C ARG A 143 -7.48 -1.95 4.99
N ALA A 144 -6.40 -2.72 5.09
CA ALA A 144 -6.43 -4.02 5.75
C ALA A 144 -6.60 -3.90 7.28
N GLU A 145 -6.05 -2.86 7.90
CA GLU A 145 -6.23 -2.56 9.32
C GLU A 145 -7.69 -2.16 9.61
N MET A 146 -8.30 -1.33 8.74
CA MET A 146 -9.72 -0.98 8.85
C MET A 146 -10.64 -2.20 8.81
N CYS A 147 -10.36 -3.13 7.87
CA CYS A 147 -11.16 -4.36 7.72
C CYS A 147 -10.99 -5.34 8.90
N ALA A 148 -9.85 -5.31 9.57
CA ALA A 148 -9.55 -6.18 10.70
C ALA A 148 -10.12 -5.68 12.04
N LEU A 149 -10.61 -4.43 12.10
CA LEU A 149 -11.19 -3.88 13.34
C LEU A 149 -12.46 -4.63 13.72
N THR A 150 -12.57 -4.93 15.02
CA THR A 150 -13.76 -5.46 15.67
C THR A 150 -14.46 -4.38 16.50
N LEU A 151 -15.64 -4.66 17.02
CA LEU A 151 -16.33 -3.77 17.96
C LEU A 151 -15.52 -3.54 19.24
N ASP A 152 -14.83 -4.57 19.72
CA ASP A 152 -13.98 -4.47 20.91
C ASP A 152 -12.76 -3.58 20.69
N ASP A 153 -12.22 -3.54 19.46
CA ASP A 153 -11.06 -2.74 19.14
C ASP A 153 -11.31 -1.22 19.19
N VAL A 154 -12.57 -0.80 19.26
CA VAL A 154 -12.97 0.64 19.31
C VAL A 154 -13.62 1.06 20.61
N ARG A 155 -13.51 0.24 21.66
CA ARG A 155 -14.03 0.55 22.99
C ARG A 155 -13.06 1.43 23.81
N GLY A 156 -13.61 2.18 24.77
CA GLY A 156 -12.81 2.94 25.73
C GLY A 156 -12.08 4.14 25.16
N GLY A 157 -12.53 4.74 24.05
CA GLY A 157 -11.92 5.94 23.47
C GLY A 157 -10.59 5.71 22.75
N VAL A 158 -10.22 4.46 22.50
CA VAL A 158 -9.03 4.05 21.75
C VAL A 158 -9.42 3.18 20.55
N VAL A 159 -8.54 3.16 19.54
CA VAL A 159 -8.61 2.18 18.46
C VAL A 159 -7.40 1.26 18.59
N ARG A 160 -7.64 -0.03 18.84
CA ARG A 160 -6.60 -1.05 18.93
C ARG A 160 -6.30 -1.58 17.53
N ILE A 161 -5.10 -1.35 17.06
CA ILE A 161 -4.72 -1.66 15.68
C ILE A 161 -3.70 -2.79 15.68
N ARG A 162 -4.07 -3.91 15.05
CA ARG A 162 -3.17 -5.05 14.89
C ARG A 162 -2.22 -4.81 13.72
N GLY A 163 -0.92 -4.71 14.02
CA GLY A 163 0.11 -4.38 13.03
C GLY A 163 0.43 -5.54 12.07
N LYS A 164 1.05 -5.22 10.91
CA LYS A 164 1.80 -6.20 10.10
C LYS A 164 3.14 -6.46 10.80
N GLY A 165 3.35 -7.65 11.37
CA GLY A 165 4.63 -8.06 11.95
C GLY A 165 4.86 -9.55 11.73
N HIS A 166 6.12 -10.03 11.80
CA HIS A 166 6.47 -11.43 12.01
C HIS A 166 6.04 -11.79 13.44
N GLY A 167 5.22 -12.83 13.58
CA GLY A 167 4.59 -13.23 14.84
C GLY A 167 3.23 -12.56 15.07
N GLU A 168 2.64 -12.77 16.23
CA GLU A 168 1.41 -12.12 16.67
C GLU A 168 1.61 -10.61 16.64
N GLY A 169 0.98 -9.93 15.67
CA GLY A 169 1.18 -8.52 15.40
C GLY A 169 0.94 -7.70 16.66
N LYS A 170 1.94 -6.93 17.11
CA LYS A 170 1.81 -6.05 18.26
C LYS A 170 0.56 -5.20 18.11
N GLU A 171 -0.35 -5.35 19.06
CA GLU A 171 -1.51 -4.48 19.20
C GLU A 171 -1.03 -3.10 19.64
N VAL A 172 -1.39 -2.08 18.88
CA VAL A 172 -1.03 -0.70 19.19
C VAL A 172 -2.29 0.07 19.47
N PRO A 173 -2.57 0.42 20.74
CA PRO A 173 -3.66 1.32 21.09
C PRO A 173 -3.32 2.71 20.58
N LYS A 174 -4.27 3.34 19.91
CA LYS A 174 -4.16 4.73 19.44
C LYS A 174 -5.36 5.51 19.96
N PRO A 175 -5.16 6.69 20.59
CA PRO A 175 -6.26 7.54 20.99
C PRO A 175 -7.20 7.80 19.82
N MET A 176 -8.49 7.65 20.02
CA MET A 176 -9.51 7.86 19.00
C MET A 176 -9.62 9.36 18.73
N SER A 177 -9.52 9.76 17.46
CA SER A 177 -9.76 11.17 17.09
C SER A 177 -11.25 11.51 17.29
N GLU A 178 -11.55 12.78 17.54
CA GLU A 178 -12.93 13.26 17.72
C GLU A 178 -13.78 12.99 16.48
N ALA A 179 -13.20 13.13 15.29
CA ALA A 179 -13.87 12.80 14.03
C ALA A 179 -14.27 11.31 13.99
N VAL A 180 -13.36 10.39 14.35
CA VAL A 180 -13.70 8.97 14.41
C VAL A 180 -14.74 8.67 15.46
N ARG A 181 -14.68 9.29 16.64
CA ARG A 181 -15.68 9.13 17.71
C ARG A 181 -17.09 9.48 17.22
N ARG A 182 -17.22 10.64 16.57
CA ARG A 182 -18.50 11.10 16.01
C ARG A 182 -19.03 10.16 14.91
N GLU A 183 -18.19 9.83 13.95
CA GLU A 183 -18.60 8.98 12.83
C GLU A 183 -18.87 7.53 13.27
N LEU A 184 -18.17 7.04 14.29
CA LEU A 184 -18.42 5.74 14.91
C LEU A 184 -19.82 5.70 15.55
N ALA A 185 -20.19 6.71 16.34
CA ALA A 185 -21.52 6.80 16.94
C ALA A 185 -22.62 6.80 15.86
N GLY A 186 -22.46 7.62 14.80
CA GLY A 186 -23.38 7.67 13.69
C GLY A 186 -23.52 6.33 12.94
N TYR A 187 -22.40 5.63 12.73
CA TYR A 187 -22.44 4.32 12.08
C TYR A 187 -23.06 3.24 12.98
N LEU A 188 -22.72 3.20 14.26
CA LEU A 188 -23.27 2.21 15.20
C LEU A 188 -24.80 2.29 15.30
N ALA A 189 -25.37 3.48 15.17
CA ALA A 189 -26.83 3.69 15.19
C ALA A 189 -27.56 2.99 14.02
N VAL A 190 -26.88 2.85 12.86
CA VAL A 190 -27.45 2.25 11.64
C VAL A 190 -26.77 0.94 11.23
N ARG A 191 -25.80 0.47 12.01
CA ARG A 191 -25.03 -0.73 11.70
C ARG A 191 -25.93 -1.97 11.66
N PRO A 192 -25.92 -2.75 10.56
CA PRO A 192 -26.77 -3.95 10.46
C PRO A 192 -26.51 -4.92 11.63
N ARG A 193 -27.56 -5.50 12.18
CA ARG A 193 -27.43 -6.57 13.19
C ARG A 193 -26.91 -7.83 12.52
N SER A 194 -25.93 -8.50 13.12
CA SER A 194 -25.36 -9.76 12.63
C SER A 194 -24.49 -10.38 13.73
N ALA A 195 -24.22 -11.65 13.69
CA ALA A 195 -23.32 -12.36 14.60
C ALA A 195 -21.83 -11.98 14.39
N SER A 196 -21.47 -11.27 13.30
CA SER A 196 -20.09 -10.87 13.05
C SER A 196 -19.63 -9.76 14.00
N GLU A 197 -18.48 -9.93 14.63
CA GLU A 197 -17.83 -8.93 15.48
C GLU A 197 -17.10 -7.83 14.67
N ALA A 198 -16.96 -8.00 13.34
CA ALA A 198 -16.29 -7.01 12.49
C ALA A 198 -16.93 -5.62 12.62
N LEU A 199 -16.10 -4.59 12.85
CA LEU A 199 -16.59 -3.20 12.94
C LEU A 199 -17.26 -2.79 11.63
N LEU A 200 -16.54 -2.87 10.52
CA LEU A 200 -17.05 -2.52 9.19
C LEU A 200 -17.67 -3.75 8.52
N ARG A 201 -18.96 -3.68 8.24
CA ARG A 201 -19.71 -4.78 7.62
C ARG A 201 -19.98 -4.55 6.14
N SER A 202 -19.96 -5.64 5.40
CA SER A 202 -20.45 -5.70 4.03
C SER A 202 -21.99 -5.73 4.01
N ALA A 203 -22.59 -5.53 2.86
CA ALA A 203 -24.03 -5.66 2.68
C ALA A 203 -24.55 -7.08 2.99
N LYS A 204 -23.67 -8.10 2.89
CA LYS A 204 -23.97 -9.51 3.23
C LYS A 204 -23.82 -9.83 4.73
N GLY A 205 -23.53 -8.83 5.58
CA GLY A 205 -23.41 -8.97 7.03
C GLY A 205 -22.05 -9.46 7.54
N GLY A 206 -21.14 -9.95 6.68
CA GLY A 206 -19.78 -10.34 7.05
C GLY A 206 -18.82 -9.14 7.13
N ALA A 207 -17.55 -9.40 7.47
CA ALA A 207 -16.50 -8.39 7.44
C ALA A 207 -16.35 -7.76 6.05
N LEU A 208 -16.04 -6.48 6.00
CA LEU A 208 -15.67 -5.81 4.75
C LEU A 208 -14.26 -6.23 4.35
N ASP A 209 -14.04 -6.57 3.08
CA ASP A 209 -12.73 -6.92 2.57
C ASP A 209 -11.94 -5.69 2.08
N PRO A 210 -10.60 -5.75 2.01
CA PRO A 210 -9.77 -4.62 1.60
C PRO A 210 -10.00 -4.14 0.15
N GLY A 211 -10.49 -4.99 -0.74
CA GLY A 211 -10.87 -4.62 -2.10
C GLY A 211 -12.14 -3.77 -2.10
N SER A 212 -13.13 -4.15 -1.29
CA SER A 212 -14.36 -3.37 -1.08
C SER A 212 -14.07 -1.99 -0.49
N VAL A 213 -13.16 -1.87 0.49
CA VAL A 213 -12.74 -0.56 1.02
C VAL A 213 -12.13 0.30 -0.09
N TYR A 214 -11.26 -0.28 -0.92
CA TYR A 214 -10.67 0.44 -2.05
C TYR A 214 -11.75 0.93 -3.02
N TRP A 215 -12.65 0.06 -3.40
CA TRP A 215 -13.73 0.38 -4.34
C TRP A 215 -14.67 1.48 -3.81
N LEU A 216 -15.10 1.37 -2.54
CA LEU A 216 -15.97 2.35 -1.90
C LEU A 216 -15.31 3.74 -1.86
N VAL A 217 -14.08 3.85 -1.36
CA VAL A 217 -13.35 5.12 -1.29
C VAL A 217 -13.18 5.74 -2.67
N THR A 218 -12.82 4.92 -3.67
CA THR A 218 -12.63 5.40 -5.05
C THR A 218 -13.95 5.86 -5.68
N ARG A 219 -15.04 5.14 -5.42
CA ARG A 219 -16.39 5.50 -5.89
C ARG A 219 -16.84 6.83 -5.30
N ILE A 220 -16.68 7.03 -3.98
CA ILE A 220 -17.02 8.29 -3.31
C ILE A 220 -16.19 9.43 -3.91
N GLY A 221 -14.90 9.26 -4.08
CA GLY A 221 -14.07 10.27 -4.73
C GLY A 221 -14.59 10.65 -6.11
N ARG A 222 -14.88 9.66 -6.94
CA ARG A 222 -15.42 9.90 -8.29
C ARG A 222 -16.74 10.66 -8.29
N SER A 223 -17.64 10.39 -7.34
CA SER A 223 -18.95 11.08 -7.27
C SER A 223 -18.82 12.57 -6.95
N VAL A 224 -17.68 13.02 -6.42
CA VAL A 224 -17.40 14.43 -6.12
C VAL A 224 -16.23 15.00 -6.94
N GLY A 225 -15.80 14.28 -8.00
CA GLY A 225 -14.72 14.73 -8.89
C GLY A 225 -13.31 14.67 -8.28
N VAL A 226 -13.07 13.78 -7.30
CA VAL A 226 -11.79 13.65 -6.60
C VAL A 226 -11.12 12.30 -6.90
N GLU A 227 -9.89 12.32 -7.41
CA GLU A 227 -9.08 11.10 -7.57
C GLU A 227 -8.47 10.72 -6.21
N VAL A 228 -8.98 9.65 -5.60
CA VAL A 228 -8.61 9.22 -4.25
C VAL A 228 -8.52 7.71 -4.12
N SER A 229 -7.71 7.27 -3.16
CA SER A 229 -7.59 5.89 -2.71
C SER A 229 -7.47 5.83 -1.17
N PRO A 230 -7.63 4.68 -0.52
CA PRO A 230 -7.36 4.57 0.91
C PRO A 230 -5.94 4.99 1.31
N HIS A 231 -4.97 4.82 0.41
CA HIS A 231 -3.61 5.27 0.65
C HIS A 231 -3.47 6.80 0.59
N THR A 232 -4.25 7.46 -0.27
CA THR A 232 -4.32 8.92 -0.35
C THR A 232 -4.88 9.53 0.94
N LEU A 233 -5.91 8.92 1.54
CA LEU A 233 -6.42 9.33 2.85
C LEU A 233 -5.35 9.24 3.95
N ARG A 234 -4.61 8.14 3.97
CA ARG A 234 -3.51 7.96 4.91
C ARG A 234 -2.37 8.96 4.67
N ARG A 235 -2.13 9.37 3.43
CA ARG A 235 -1.18 10.46 3.11
C ARG A 235 -1.70 11.80 3.60
N LEU A 236 -3.00 12.08 3.45
CA LEU A 236 -3.61 13.30 4.01
C LEU A 236 -3.33 13.40 5.51
N TYR A 237 -3.56 12.31 6.28
CA TYR A 237 -3.23 12.28 7.70
C TYR A 237 -1.78 12.67 7.98
N ALA A 238 -0.87 12.05 7.27
CA ALA A 238 0.55 12.27 7.47
C ALA A 238 0.99 13.68 7.06
N THR A 239 0.45 14.24 5.94
CA THR A 239 0.70 15.64 5.51
C THR A 239 0.16 16.63 6.51
N THR A 240 -1.06 16.42 6.99
CA THR A 240 -1.67 17.30 8.02
C THR A 240 -0.82 17.36 9.30
N LEU A 241 -0.26 16.23 9.74
CA LEU A 241 0.65 16.20 10.89
C LEU A 241 1.94 16.98 10.62
N ALA A 242 2.49 16.83 9.42
CA ALA A 242 3.71 17.55 9.03
C ALA A 242 3.46 19.05 8.88
N ASP A 243 2.31 19.46 8.36
CA ASP A 243 1.89 20.85 8.26
C ASP A 243 1.65 21.47 9.65
N ALA A 244 1.22 20.66 10.61
CA ALA A 244 1.12 21.04 12.02
C ALA A 244 2.48 21.08 12.76
N GLY A 245 3.60 20.86 12.06
CA GLY A 245 4.95 20.92 12.66
C GLY A 245 5.34 19.68 13.47
N VAL A 246 4.59 18.58 13.39
CA VAL A 246 4.94 17.34 14.12
C VAL A 246 6.23 16.74 13.55
N PRO A 247 7.22 16.37 14.37
CA PRO A 247 8.48 15.79 13.91
C PRO A 247 8.28 14.53 13.07
N LEU A 248 9.06 14.36 12.00
CA LEU A 248 8.94 13.22 11.08
C LEU A 248 9.07 11.86 11.76
N GLU A 249 9.90 11.77 12.79
CA GLU A 249 10.03 10.55 13.59
C GLU A 249 8.72 10.20 14.31
N THR A 250 8.08 11.19 14.91
CA THR A 250 6.76 11.04 15.56
C THR A 250 5.71 10.64 14.53
N ILE A 251 5.67 11.29 13.37
CA ILE A 251 4.77 10.93 12.27
C ILE A 251 5.02 9.47 11.85
N SER A 252 6.28 9.07 11.70
CA SER A 252 6.64 7.69 11.32
C SER A 252 6.11 6.67 12.33
N ARG A 253 6.26 6.94 13.63
CA ARG A 253 5.70 6.11 14.70
C ARG A 253 4.16 6.08 14.65
N MET A 254 3.51 7.25 14.51
CA MET A 254 2.05 7.36 14.39
C MET A 254 1.50 6.64 13.16
N MET A 255 2.28 6.63 12.06
CA MET A 255 1.97 5.91 10.83
C MET A 255 2.32 4.42 10.91
N ARG A 256 3.04 3.98 11.91
CA ARG A 256 3.53 2.60 12.05
C ARG A 256 4.29 2.15 10.80
N HIS A 257 5.23 2.98 10.35
CA HIS A 257 6.16 2.63 9.29
C HIS A 257 7.31 1.80 9.87
N GLU A 258 7.74 0.76 9.15
CA GLU A 258 8.86 -0.07 9.56
C GLU A 258 10.18 0.71 9.55
N THR A 259 10.28 1.70 8.64
CA THR A 259 11.43 2.58 8.53
C THR A 259 11.01 4.04 8.38
N PRO A 260 11.72 5.00 9.02
CA PRO A 260 11.50 6.43 8.82
C PRO A 260 11.67 6.88 7.37
N LEU A 261 12.52 6.19 6.58
CA LEU A 261 12.72 6.45 5.14
C LEU A 261 11.41 6.38 4.33
N THR A 262 10.46 5.53 4.74
CA THR A 262 9.15 5.45 4.09
C THR A 262 8.38 6.76 4.27
N THR A 263 8.45 7.36 5.45
CA THR A 263 7.83 8.66 5.75
C THR A 263 8.56 9.77 4.97
N MET A 264 9.89 9.80 5.03
CA MET A 264 10.69 10.80 4.33
C MET A 264 10.40 10.82 2.82
N ARG A 265 10.34 9.68 2.15
CA ARG A 265 10.02 9.60 0.70
C ARG A 265 8.65 10.18 0.34
N CYS A 266 7.71 10.18 1.25
CA CYS A 266 6.39 10.79 1.04
C CYS A 266 6.45 12.33 1.16
N TYR A 267 7.46 12.89 1.87
CA TYR A 267 7.57 14.32 2.21
C TYR A 267 8.72 15.04 1.53
N LEU A 268 9.72 14.30 1.00
CA LEU A 268 10.94 14.86 0.39
C LEU A 268 10.74 15.50 -0.99
N LYS A 269 9.53 15.64 -1.51
CA LYS A 269 9.32 16.64 -2.54
C LYS A 269 9.48 18.00 -1.86
N ALA A 270 10.63 18.63 -2.11
CA ALA A 270 10.91 19.97 -1.63
C ALA A 270 9.75 20.89 -2.01
N ASP A 271 8.93 21.24 -1.04
CA ASP A 271 7.93 22.28 -1.20
C ASP A 271 8.65 23.63 -1.01
N PRO A 272 8.81 24.47 -2.04
CA PRO A 272 9.47 25.76 -1.93
C PRO A 272 8.85 26.65 -0.85
N ARG A 273 7.54 26.50 -0.58
CA ARG A 273 6.84 27.24 0.47
C ARG A 273 7.34 26.85 1.85
N ARG A 274 7.49 25.55 2.11
CA ARG A 274 8.05 25.06 3.40
C ARG A 274 9.49 25.45 3.61
N MET A 275 10.28 25.52 2.53
CA MET A 275 11.64 26.00 2.61
C MET A 275 11.69 27.49 2.96
N ALA A 276 10.81 28.32 2.37
CA ALA A 276 10.69 29.74 2.69
C ALA A 276 10.20 29.97 4.13
N GLU A 277 9.19 29.20 4.59
CA GLU A 277 8.71 29.26 5.97
C GLU A 277 9.79 28.83 6.99
N ALA A 278 10.56 27.79 6.67
CA ALA A 278 11.68 27.39 7.52
C ALA A 278 12.75 28.45 7.60
N GLN A 279 13.08 29.09 6.48
CA GLN A 279 14.05 30.22 6.44
C GLN A 279 13.55 31.40 7.24
N SER A 280 12.26 31.79 7.11
CA SER A 280 11.67 32.87 7.90
C SER A 280 11.74 32.60 9.42
N LYS A 281 11.59 31.34 9.85
CA LYS A 281 11.75 30.97 11.26
C LYS A 281 13.20 31.14 11.73
N VAL A 282 14.19 30.81 10.90
CA VAL A 282 15.60 31.04 11.20
C VAL A 282 15.87 32.52 11.37
N ASP A 283 15.40 33.33 10.41
CA ASP A 283 15.58 34.77 10.44
C ASP A 283 14.94 35.40 11.69
N ALA A 284 13.72 34.99 12.06
CA ALA A 284 13.05 35.44 13.26
C ALA A 284 13.82 35.07 14.55
N VAL A 285 14.37 33.85 14.64
CA VAL A 285 15.15 33.41 15.81
C VAL A 285 16.47 34.17 15.90
N LEU A 286 17.15 34.41 14.80
CA LEU A 286 18.44 35.13 14.77
C LEU A 286 18.26 36.63 14.97
N ALA A 287 17.21 37.25 14.45
CA ALA A 287 16.90 38.64 14.68
C ALA A 287 16.58 38.96 16.15
N LEU A 288 16.00 38.02 16.91
CA LEU A 288 15.71 38.17 18.34
C LEU A 288 16.96 38.02 19.23
N ARG A 289 18.06 37.44 18.73
CA ARG A 289 19.32 37.30 19.46
C ARG A 289 20.30 38.46 19.27
N GLY A 290 19.96 39.42 18.43
CA GLY A 290 20.78 40.61 18.14
C GLY A 290 20.38 41.86 18.92
N ARG A 291 19.60 41.74 20.05
CA ARG A 291 19.26 42.85 20.94
C ARG A 291 19.89 42.68 22.33
#